data_1af9a9b4ce067e2a55aa0f75f0c0707b
#
_entry.id   1af9a9b4ce067e2a55aa0f75f0c0707b
#
_cell.length_a   1.000
_cell.length_b   1.000
_cell.length_c   1.000
_cell.angle_alpha   90.00
_cell.angle_beta   90.00
_cell.angle_gamma   90.00
#
_symmetry.space_group_name_H-M   'P 1'
#
loop_
_entity.id
_entity.type
_entity.pdbx_description
1 polymer ?
#
loop_
_entity_poly.entity_id
_entity_poly.type
_entity_poly.pdbx_seq_one_letter_code
_entity_poly.pdbx_strand_id
1 'polypeptide(L)'
;IIGAMASDSSLAGMMAAVLGVFFIGCLIFAQATGILAAFRQRKKQRFAFGRETLLQHLLFHAGTKEESRENALSTLSVHMKWPENFTRQICRSLLKDGYITERNGLLLPTEQGKAHNLFYRENVRSYNTKKTALLL
;
A
#
# COMPACT_ATOMS: atom_id res chain seq x y z
N ILE A 1 41.05 -49.82 2.11
CA ILE A 1 39.87 -50.40 1.43
C ILE A 1 38.58 -49.65 1.79
N ILE A 2 38.48 -49.12 3.00
CA ILE A 2 37.28 -48.35 3.42
C ILE A 2 37.15 -47.01 2.75
N GLY A 3 38.26 -46.37 2.32
CA GLY A 3 38.26 -45.08 1.63
C GLY A 3 37.82 -45.08 0.15
N ALA A 4 37.92 -46.24 -0.53
CA ALA A 4 37.56 -46.33 -1.93
C ALA A 4 36.06 -46.52 -2.18
N MET A 5 35.34 -47.11 -1.22
CA MET A 5 33.88 -47.29 -1.33
C MET A 5 33.09 -45.99 -1.09
N ALA A 6 33.68 -45.02 -0.38
CA ALA A 6 33.04 -43.73 -0.11
C ALA A 6 33.09 -42.81 -1.35
N SER A 7 34.01 -43.04 -2.30
CA SER A 7 34.15 -42.18 -3.47
C SER A 7 33.15 -42.51 -4.58
N ASP A 8 32.76 -43.76 -4.75
CA ASP A 8 31.82 -44.16 -5.81
C ASP A 8 30.35 -43.83 -5.44
N SER A 9 30.03 -43.80 -4.14
CA SER A 9 28.71 -43.35 -3.69
C SER A 9 28.55 -41.82 -3.74
N SER A 10 29.67 -41.09 -3.81
CA SER A 10 29.64 -39.64 -3.69
C SER A 10 29.24 -38.93 -5.00
N LEU A 11 29.47 -39.54 -6.16
CA LEU A 11 29.20 -38.88 -7.43
C LEU A 11 27.71 -38.68 -7.66
N ALA A 12 26.90 -39.70 -7.44
CA ALA A 12 25.45 -39.61 -7.51
C ALA A 12 24.85 -38.69 -6.43
N GLY A 13 25.41 -38.80 -5.21
CA GLY A 13 25.00 -37.91 -4.10
C GLY A 13 25.35 -36.44 -4.33
N MET A 14 26.53 -36.20 -4.94
CA MET A 14 26.94 -34.83 -5.26
C MET A 14 26.09 -34.21 -6.38
N MET A 15 25.74 -35.00 -7.41
CA MET A 15 24.82 -34.56 -8.46
C MET A 15 23.42 -34.27 -7.91
N ALA A 16 22.91 -35.12 -7.03
CA ALA A 16 21.60 -34.88 -6.38
C ALA A 16 21.62 -33.66 -5.51
N ALA A 17 22.71 -33.41 -4.77
CA ALA A 17 22.86 -32.23 -3.93
C ALA A 17 22.89 -30.93 -4.75
N VAL A 18 23.65 -30.92 -5.86
CA VAL A 18 23.73 -29.75 -6.78
C VAL A 18 22.37 -29.46 -7.41
N LEU A 19 21.67 -30.50 -7.90
CA LEU A 19 20.32 -30.33 -8.46
C LEU A 19 19.34 -29.87 -7.38
N GLY A 20 19.42 -30.36 -6.14
CA GLY A 20 18.61 -29.93 -5.04
C GLY A 20 18.82 -28.45 -4.69
N VAL A 21 20.07 -27.99 -4.59
CA VAL A 21 20.40 -26.60 -4.35
C VAL A 21 19.92 -25.69 -5.50
N PHE A 22 20.10 -26.13 -6.74
CA PHE A 22 19.63 -25.40 -7.91
C PHE A 22 18.10 -25.29 -7.93
N PHE A 23 17.41 -26.38 -7.60
CA PHE A 23 15.93 -26.38 -7.52
C PHE A 23 15.41 -25.46 -6.41
N ILE A 24 16.03 -25.50 -5.24
CA ILE A 24 15.69 -24.58 -4.14
C ILE A 24 15.96 -23.13 -4.56
N GLY A 25 17.07 -22.85 -5.22
CA GLY A 25 17.37 -21.54 -5.79
C GLY A 25 16.30 -21.07 -6.76
N CYS A 26 15.89 -21.90 -7.70
CA CYS A 26 14.80 -21.58 -8.63
C CYS A 26 13.46 -21.33 -7.93
N LEU A 27 13.11 -22.10 -6.90
CA LEU A 27 11.90 -21.87 -6.12
C LEU A 27 11.94 -20.54 -5.39
N ILE A 28 13.05 -20.20 -4.76
CA ILE A 28 13.21 -18.92 -4.05
C ILE A 28 13.11 -17.75 -5.05
N PHE A 29 13.77 -17.84 -6.20
CA PHE A 29 13.69 -16.79 -7.22
C PHE A 29 12.29 -16.65 -7.82
N ALA A 30 11.63 -17.74 -8.14
CA ALA A 30 10.28 -17.73 -8.70
C ALA A 30 9.26 -17.15 -7.72
N GLN A 31 9.35 -17.53 -6.43
CA GLN A 31 8.46 -17.02 -5.40
C GLN A 31 8.81 -15.58 -4.97
N ALA A 32 10.09 -15.22 -4.90
CA ALA A 32 10.52 -13.88 -4.51
C ALA A 32 10.03 -12.81 -5.49
N THR A 33 10.03 -13.05 -6.78
CA THR A 33 9.51 -12.11 -7.78
C THR A 33 8.00 -11.91 -7.66
N GLY A 34 7.24 -12.97 -7.46
CA GLY A 34 5.79 -12.92 -7.29
C GLY A 34 5.36 -12.30 -5.95
N ILE A 35 5.97 -12.73 -4.85
CA ILE A 35 5.68 -12.22 -3.50
C ILE A 35 6.10 -10.75 -3.38
N LEU A 36 7.27 -10.39 -3.89
CA LEU A 36 7.77 -9.03 -3.84
C LEU A 36 6.89 -8.07 -4.67
N ALA A 37 6.43 -8.52 -5.84
CA ALA A 37 5.48 -7.76 -6.66
C ALA A 37 4.14 -7.58 -5.93
N ALA A 38 3.62 -8.63 -5.31
CA ALA A 38 2.39 -8.57 -4.52
C ALA A 38 2.52 -7.64 -3.30
N PHE A 39 3.67 -7.67 -2.61
CA PHE A 39 3.94 -6.74 -1.50
C PHE A 39 4.01 -5.28 -1.96
N ARG A 40 4.70 -5.00 -3.06
CA ARG A 40 4.75 -3.66 -3.66
C ARG A 40 3.37 -3.18 -4.08
N GLN A 41 2.58 -4.05 -4.68
CA GLN A 41 1.22 -3.75 -5.10
C GLN A 41 0.32 -3.43 -3.90
N ARG A 42 0.36 -4.25 -2.85
CA ARG A 42 -0.39 -4.00 -1.60
C ARG A 42 0.01 -2.68 -0.95
N LYS A 43 1.31 -2.37 -0.93
CA LYS A 43 1.81 -1.10 -0.38
C LYS A 43 1.29 0.10 -1.18
N LYS A 44 1.30 0.02 -2.53
CA LYS A 44 0.73 1.07 -3.40
C LYS A 44 -0.78 1.23 -3.17
N GLN A 45 -1.51 0.14 -3.08
CA GLN A 45 -2.96 0.17 -2.83
C GLN A 45 -3.29 0.77 -1.46
N ARG A 46 -2.57 0.38 -0.41
CA ARG A 46 -2.74 0.98 0.93
C ARG A 46 -2.46 2.48 0.93
N PHE A 47 -1.42 2.91 0.22
CA PHE A 47 -1.07 4.32 0.11
C PHE A 47 -2.14 5.11 -0.66
N ALA A 48 -2.60 4.61 -1.81
CA ALA A 48 -3.66 5.22 -2.59
C ALA A 48 -4.97 5.32 -1.79
N PHE A 49 -5.37 4.23 -1.14
CA PHE A 49 -6.55 4.22 -0.26
C PHE A 49 -6.42 5.21 0.90
N GLY A 50 -5.23 5.26 1.54
CA GLY A 50 -4.96 6.22 2.62
C GLY A 50 -5.11 7.67 2.18
N ARG A 51 -4.66 8.02 0.98
CA ARG A 51 -4.82 9.37 0.41
C ARG A 51 -6.29 9.75 0.25
N GLU A 52 -7.07 8.86 -0.34
CA GLU A 52 -8.50 9.11 -0.56
C GLU A 52 -9.27 9.20 0.76
N THR A 53 -8.94 8.30 1.71
CA THR A 53 -9.55 8.30 3.04
C THR A 53 -9.26 9.59 3.80
N LEU A 54 -8.00 10.05 3.78
CA LEU A 54 -7.62 11.31 4.44
C LEU A 54 -8.31 12.51 3.79
N LEU A 55 -8.31 12.57 2.47
CA LEU A 55 -8.96 13.67 1.73
C LEU A 55 -10.47 13.71 2.04
N GLN A 56 -11.12 12.56 2.08
CA GLN A 56 -12.53 12.44 2.43
C GLN A 56 -12.79 12.87 3.88
N HIS A 57 -11.92 12.49 4.82
CA HIS A 57 -12.01 12.92 6.21
C HIS A 57 -11.92 14.44 6.34
N LEU A 58 -10.93 15.05 5.70
CA LEU A 58 -10.77 16.51 5.71
C LEU A 58 -11.97 17.23 5.08
N LEU A 59 -12.53 16.68 4.00
CA LEU A 59 -13.71 17.24 3.35
C LEU A 59 -14.97 17.13 4.23
N PHE A 60 -15.09 16.04 4.99
CA PHE A 60 -16.22 15.82 5.88
C PHE A 60 -16.25 16.83 7.03
N HIS A 61 -15.09 17.16 7.58
CA HIS A 61 -14.96 18.10 8.71
C HIS A 61 -14.78 19.57 8.26
N ALA A 62 -14.55 19.82 6.96
CA ALA A 62 -14.38 21.18 6.44
C ALA A 62 -15.62 22.06 6.69
N GLY A 63 -15.43 23.19 7.35
CA GLY A 63 -16.52 24.13 7.69
C GLY A 63 -17.34 23.71 8.90
N THR A 64 -16.99 22.65 9.62
CA THR A 64 -17.64 22.26 10.87
C THR A 64 -16.94 22.88 12.10
N LYS A 65 -17.62 22.92 13.24
CA LYS A 65 -17.02 23.39 14.49
C LYS A 65 -15.83 22.52 14.97
N GLU A 66 -15.75 21.30 14.46
CA GLU A 66 -14.72 20.32 14.81
C GLU A 66 -13.49 20.37 13.87
N GLU A 67 -13.55 21.19 12.81
CA GLU A 67 -12.49 21.30 11.82
C GLU A 67 -11.11 21.57 12.43
N SER A 68 -11.04 22.50 13.39
CA SER A 68 -9.78 22.86 14.06
C SER A 68 -9.18 21.73 14.90
N ARG A 69 -10.00 20.80 15.36
CA ARG A 69 -9.58 19.67 16.18
C ARG A 69 -9.28 18.44 15.32
N GLU A 70 -10.14 18.14 14.37
CA GLU A 70 -10.08 16.92 13.55
C GLU A 70 -9.05 17.02 12.40
N ASN A 71 -8.89 18.24 11.85
CA ASN A 71 -7.98 18.49 10.73
C ASN A 71 -6.60 18.98 11.19
N ALA A 72 -6.32 19.01 12.49
CA ALA A 72 -5.01 19.40 13.00
C ALA A 72 -3.97 18.29 12.69
N LEU A 73 -2.84 18.70 12.11
CA LEU A 73 -1.75 17.78 11.73
C LEU A 73 -1.23 16.97 12.93
N SER A 74 -1.23 17.56 14.13
CA SER A 74 -0.73 16.93 15.36
C SER A 74 -1.62 15.79 15.88
N THR A 75 -2.93 15.87 15.67
CA THR A 75 -3.91 14.90 16.19
C THR A 75 -4.34 13.88 15.13
N LEU A 76 -4.07 14.16 13.86
CA LEU A 76 -4.54 13.38 12.73
C LEU A 76 -4.12 11.90 12.78
N SER A 77 -2.89 11.60 13.18
CA SER A 77 -2.40 10.22 13.31
C SER A 77 -3.18 9.42 14.35
N VAL A 78 -3.59 10.08 15.44
CA VAL A 78 -4.38 9.48 16.52
C VAL A 78 -5.81 9.24 16.07
N HIS A 79 -6.44 10.20 15.43
CA HIS A 79 -7.81 10.08 14.90
C HIS A 79 -7.93 9.00 13.84
N MET A 80 -7.00 8.96 12.90
CA MET A 80 -6.99 7.96 11.83
C MET A 80 -6.46 6.59 12.29
N LYS A 81 -5.92 6.49 13.51
CA LYS A 81 -5.26 5.27 14.04
C LYS A 81 -4.18 4.73 13.10
N TRP A 82 -3.46 5.63 12.45
CA TRP A 82 -2.38 5.28 11.54
C TRP A 82 -1.01 5.53 12.17
N PRO A 83 0.03 4.79 11.74
CA PRO A 83 1.39 5.11 12.11
C PRO A 83 1.76 6.52 11.67
N GLU A 84 2.41 7.28 12.54
CA GLU A 84 2.75 8.69 12.29
C GLU A 84 3.53 8.88 10.97
N ASN A 85 4.49 7.99 10.70
CA ASN A 85 5.26 8.04 9.45
C ASN A 85 4.39 7.87 8.21
N PHE A 86 3.36 7.02 8.28
CA PHE A 86 2.43 6.79 7.18
C PHE A 86 1.53 8.02 6.95
N THR A 87 0.97 8.57 8.03
CA THR A 87 0.16 9.81 7.98
C THR A 87 0.96 10.95 7.38
N ARG A 88 2.21 11.15 7.83
CA ARG A 88 3.10 12.20 7.32
C ARG A 88 3.42 12.03 5.83
N GLN A 89 3.63 10.80 5.36
CA GLN A 89 3.86 10.52 3.93
C GLN A 89 2.63 10.85 3.09
N ILE A 90 1.43 10.51 3.56
CA ILE A 90 0.17 10.82 2.88
C ILE A 90 -0.06 12.32 2.82
N CYS A 91 0.09 13.03 3.95
CA CYS A 91 -0.05 14.49 3.98
C CYS A 91 0.91 15.18 3.00
N ARG A 92 2.18 14.78 2.98
CA ARG A 92 3.17 15.33 2.03
C ARG A 92 2.78 15.07 0.57
N SER A 93 2.25 13.88 0.27
CA SER A 93 1.80 13.57 -1.08
C SER A 93 0.62 14.44 -1.50
N LEU A 94 -0.38 14.60 -0.65
CA LEU A 94 -1.56 15.42 -0.94
C LEU A 94 -1.23 16.92 -1.04
N LEU A 95 -0.29 17.42 -0.21
CA LEU A 95 0.23 18.79 -0.29
C LEU A 95 0.97 19.02 -1.61
N LYS A 96 1.85 18.06 -2.01
CA LYS A 96 2.59 18.13 -3.27
C LYS A 96 1.68 18.15 -4.49
N ASP A 97 0.61 17.37 -4.46
CA ASP A 97 -0.35 17.28 -5.55
C ASP A 97 -1.38 18.43 -5.53
N GLY A 98 -1.33 19.31 -4.52
CA GLY A 98 -2.19 20.48 -4.41
C GLY A 98 -3.64 20.15 -3.99
N TYR A 99 -3.92 18.96 -3.49
CA TYR A 99 -5.27 18.56 -3.05
C TYR A 99 -5.62 19.10 -1.67
N ILE A 100 -4.62 19.38 -0.86
CA ILE A 100 -4.77 20.02 0.45
C ILE A 100 -3.79 21.17 0.60
N THR A 101 -4.08 22.09 1.50
CA THR A 101 -3.17 23.15 1.93
C THR A 101 -3.03 23.14 3.44
N GLU A 102 -1.90 23.61 3.95
CA GLU A 102 -1.67 23.75 5.39
C GLU A 102 -1.70 25.23 5.76
N ARG A 103 -2.51 25.57 6.75
CA ARG A 103 -2.55 26.90 7.35
C ARG A 103 -2.59 26.79 8.86
N ASN A 104 -1.59 27.36 9.54
CA ASN A 104 -1.49 27.36 11.01
C ASN A 104 -1.57 25.95 11.64
N GLY A 105 -0.94 24.93 11.00
CA GLY A 105 -1.00 23.54 11.47
C GLY A 105 -2.32 22.82 11.19
N LEU A 106 -3.23 23.46 10.46
CA LEU A 106 -4.50 22.90 10.03
C LEU A 106 -4.44 22.49 8.56
N LEU A 107 -4.92 21.30 8.25
CA LEU A 107 -5.01 20.81 6.87
C LEU A 107 -6.38 21.13 6.30
N LEU A 108 -6.40 21.87 5.20
CA LEU A 108 -7.61 22.29 4.52
C LEU A 108 -7.65 21.71 3.12
N PRO A 109 -8.79 21.14 2.69
CA PRO A 109 -8.94 20.67 1.31
C PRO A 109 -9.04 21.87 0.36
N THR A 110 -8.38 21.73 -0.80
CA THR A 110 -8.48 22.72 -1.90
C THR A 110 -9.67 22.40 -2.80
N GLU A 111 -10.04 23.34 -3.68
CA GLU A 111 -11.05 23.08 -4.71
C GLU A 111 -10.65 21.93 -5.65
N GLN A 112 -9.36 21.81 -5.94
CA GLN A 112 -8.83 20.68 -6.71
C GLN A 112 -9.00 19.35 -5.96
N GLY A 113 -8.77 19.34 -4.64
CA GLY A 113 -9.01 18.16 -3.80
C GLY A 113 -10.49 17.77 -3.75
N LYS A 114 -11.39 18.74 -3.67
CA LYS A 114 -12.85 18.50 -3.73
C LYS A 114 -13.26 17.86 -5.05
N ALA A 115 -12.81 18.42 -6.17
CA ALA A 115 -13.10 17.89 -7.50
C ALA A 115 -12.56 16.46 -7.69
N HIS A 116 -11.32 16.19 -7.24
CA HIS A 116 -10.71 14.87 -7.28
C HIS A 116 -11.52 13.83 -6.46
N ASN A 117 -11.94 14.18 -5.26
CA ASN A 117 -12.73 13.27 -4.42
C ASN A 117 -14.10 12.96 -5.03
N LEU A 118 -14.78 13.93 -5.63
CA LEU A 118 -16.05 13.71 -6.34
C LEU A 118 -15.86 12.73 -7.50
N PHE A 119 -14.85 12.93 -8.34
CA PHE A 119 -14.54 12.04 -9.45
C PHE A 119 -14.22 10.61 -8.97
N TYR A 120 -13.45 10.46 -7.90
CA TYR A 120 -13.13 9.17 -7.31
C TYR A 120 -14.38 8.44 -6.82
N ARG A 121 -15.26 9.13 -6.09
CA ARG A 121 -16.52 8.57 -5.58
C ARG A 121 -17.45 8.10 -6.70
N GLU A 122 -17.57 8.85 -7.78
CA GLU A 122 -18.37 8.48 -8.95
C GLU A 122 -17.83 7.21 -9.63
N ASN A 123 -16.53 7.12 -9.80
CA ASN A 123 -15.89 5.94 -10.38
C ASN A 123 -16.09 4.69 -9.53
N VAL A 124 -15.91 4.79 -8.21
CA VAL A 124 -16.16 3.67 -7.28
C VAL A 124 -17.61 3.25 -7.30
N ARG A 125 -18.54 4.19 -7.34
CA ARG A 125 -19.99 3.93 -7.43
C ARG A 125 -20.34 3.20 -8.72
N SER A 126 -19.84 3.67 -9.85
CA SER A 126 -20.03 3.07 -11.16
C SER A 126 -19.48 1.64 -11.23
N TYR A 127 -18.29 1.41 -10.67
CA TYR A 127 -17.68 0.08 -10.61
C TYR A 127 -18.52 -0.89 -9.78
N ASN A 128 -19.00 -0.49 -8.63
CA ASN A 128 -19.84 -1.32 -7.77
C ASN A 128 -21.20 -1.64 -8.43
N THR A 129 -21.81 -0.69 -9.11
CA THR A 129 -23.07 -0.91 -9.85
C THR A 129 -22.86 -1.93 -10.97
N LYS A 130 -21.79 -1.83 -11.75
CA LYS A 130 -21.46 -2.81 -12.80
C LYS A 130 -21.21 -4.20 -12.23
N LYS A 131 -20.48 -4.29 -11.11
CA LYS A 131 -20.20 -5.57 -10.46
C LYS A 131 -21.49 -6.23 -9.96
N THR A 132 -22.39 -5.47 -9.36
CA THR A 132 -23.69 -6.00 -8.90
C THR A 132 -24.56 -6.46 -10.06
N ALA A 133 -24.57 -5.74 -11.17
CA ALA A 133 -25.31 -6.13 -12.38
C ALA A 133 -24.77 -7.41 -13.05
N LEU A 134 -23.51 -7.74 -12.86
CA LEU A 134 -22.89 -8.99 -13.39
C LEU A 134 -23.15 -10.21 -12.49
N LEU A 135 -23.60 -10.01 -11.27
CA LEU A 135 -23.89 -11.08 -10.29
C LEU A 135 -25.38 -11.45 -10.22
N LEU A 136 -26.24 -10.73 -10.93
CA LEU A 136 -27.67 -11.01 -11.15
C LEU A 136 -27.93 -11.65 -12.50
#